data_1ba01d275781adc60bc27003c1db6dee
#
_entry.id   1ba01d275781adc60bc27003c1db6dee
#
_cell.length_a   1.000
_cell.length_b   1.000
_cell.length_c   1.000
_cell.angle_alpha   90.00
_cell.angle_beta   90.00
_cell.angle_gamma   90.00
#
_symmetry.space_group_name_H-M   'P 1'
#
loop_
_entity.id
_entity.type
_entity.pdbx_description
1 polymer ?
#
loop_
_entity_poly.entity_id
_entity_poly.type
_entity_poly.pdbx_seq_one_letter_code
_entity_poly.pdbx_strand_id
1 'polypeptide(L)'
;MTAIAAGLLPDSVHPLPNLLELSAEGVLEAFRASQRADFTRVVAQVEQPGAALHGLFARLRERVDAGNPFHRTALFRPGALEALFLDLHDHVMSHPVWRHPFFVRVFEGRADAAQLARFATAYFNQIKNTRQCVALAVGRFHGLMDLPYGPLNEAVSEITQIALAQLVADEYGVGAHTVEDYPELGHLLLARTHMAMYRQLFDGLGIAADAQDQPMLWGVADNVLTQRLLAGDSAFTPLEALASVGLGMEWGVPEFFSLLLGGLIRVSARDGLGLTARDLEVFIAHVRYDVLHAVSVMLVTSLHMTGAGDLAAVKNACNTLMAARFAMMTDMHAAVFGETCASLADIGLEARYRLTDRRVADVLVRARAGVAPERVVRGDDYRARTDTPFVFA
;
A
#
# COMPACT_ATOMS: atom_id res chain seq x y z
N MET A 1 -26.93 1.03 -17.89
CA MET A 1 -25.75 1.23 -17.02
C MET A 1 -25.75 0.33 -15.79
N THR A 2 -26.85 0.15 -15.08
CA THR A 2 -26.96 -0.64 -13.85
C THR A 2 -26.64 -2.14 -14.00
N ALA A 3 -26.99 -2.79 -15.09
CA ALA A 3 -26.83 -4.24 -15.25
C ALA A 3 -25.36 -4.70 -15.50
N ILE A 4 -24.54 -3.87 -16.15
CA ILE A 4 -23.11 -4.18 -16.40
C ILE A 4 -22.30 -4.01 -15.10
N ALA A 5 -22.60 -2.99 -14.32
CA ALA A 5 -21.91 -2.74 -13.06
C ALA A 5 -22.23 -3.80 -11.98
N ALA A 6 -23.47 -4.29 -11.91
CA ALA A 6 -23.87 -5.32 -10.96
C ALA A 6 -23.20 -6.69 -11.23
N GLY A 7 -22.83 -6.98 -12.48
CA GLY A 7 -22.08 -8.21 -12.82
C GLY A 7 -20.57 -8.13 -12.58
N LEU A 8 -20.01 -6.92 -12.47
CA LEU A 8 -18.57 -6.71 -12.30
C LEU A 8 -18.15 -6.57 -10.83
N LEU A 9 -19.06 -6.13 -9.96
CA LEU A 9 -18.79 -5.97 -8.54
C LEU A 9 -19.47 -7.10 -7.77
N PRO A 10 -18.72 -8.03 -7.18
CA PRO A 10 -19.30 -9.04 -6.28
C PRO A 10 -20.05 -8.36 -5.15
N ASP A 11 -21.21 -8.92 -4.74
CA ASP A 11 -22.04 -8.41 -3.64
C ASP A 11 -21.28 -8.26 -2.30
N SER A 12 -20.10 -8.88 -2.21
CA SER A 12 -19.25 -8.88 -1.03
C SER A 12 -18.07 -7.89 -1.11
N VAL A 13 -17.99 -7.03 -2.12
CA VAL A 13 -16.96 -5.97 -2.16
C VAL A 13 -17.35 -4.92 -1.11
N HIS A 14 -16.71 -5.03 0.01
CA HIS A 14 -16.84 -4.07 1.09
C HIS A 14 -16.05 -2.79 0.76
N PRO A 15 -16.62 -1.60 0.93
CA PRO A 15 -17.95 -1.31 1.45
C PRO A 15 -18.92 -0.71 0.42
N LEU A 16 -18.73 -0.91 -0.89
CA LEU A 16 -19.36 -0.08 -1.90
C LEU A 16 -20.24 -0.84 -2.90
N PRO A 17 -21.44 -1.30 -2.51
CA PRO A 17 -22.39 -1.86 -3.47
C PRO A 17 -22.75 -0.84 -4.59
N ASN A 18 -22.63 0.48 -4.31
CA ASN A 18 -23.06 1.55 -5.21
C ASN A 18 -21.91 2.45 -5.67
N LEU A 19 -20.73 1.90 -5.92
CA LEU A 19 -19.53 2.66 -6.33
C LEU A 19 -19.81 3.67 -7.46
N LEU A 20 -20.66 3.33 -8.42
CA LEU A 20 -20.97 4.18 -9.57
C LEU A 20 -21.98 5.31 -9.25
N GLU A 21 -22.67 5.25 -8.13
CA GLU A 21 -23.64 6.24 -7.68
C GLU A 21 -23.00 7.30 -6.78
N LEU A 22 -21.79 7.02 -6.27
CA LEU A 22 -21.06 7.91 -5.37
C LEU A 22 -20.21 8.92 -6.15
N SER A 23 -19.94 10.06 -5.52
CA SER A 23 -18.85 10.96 -5.91
C SER A 23 -17.50 10.39 -5.42
N ALA A 24 -16.39 10.91 -5.93
CA ALA A 24 -15.06 10.53 -5.44
C ALA A 24 -14.92 10.76 -3.91
N GLU A 25 -15.41 11.88 -3.41
CA GLU A 25 -15.44 12.18 -1.97
C GLU A 25 -16.34 11.21 -1.21
N GLY A 26 -17.50 10.85 -1.78
CA GLY A 26 -18.41 9.87 -1.19
C GLY A 26 -17.77 8.48 -1.05
N VAL A 27 -16.92 8.07 -2.01
CA VAL A 27 -16.12 6.84 -1.92
C VAL A 27 -15.16 6.91 -0.74
N LEU A 28 -14.37 7.99 -0.63
CA LEU A 28 -13.40 8.17 0.46
C LEU A 28 -14.08 8.18 1.84
N GLU A 29 -15.21 8.87 1.99
CA GLU A 29 -15.96 8.90 3.25
C GLU A 29 -16.57 7.54 3.61
N ALA A 30 -17.08 6.79 2.64
CA ALA A 30 -17.61 5.45 2.88
C ALA A 30 -16.53 4.48 3.39
N PHE A 31 -15.33 4.49 2.79
CA PHE A 31 -14.20 3.71 3.28
C PHE A 31 -13.76 4.17 4.67
N ARG A 32 -13.64 5.45 4.90
CA ARG A 32 -13.29 6.01 6.20
C ARG A 32 -14.21 5.51 7.32
N ALA A 33 -15.51 5.53 7.08
CA ALA A 33 -16.49 5.04 8.04
C ALA A 33 -16.39 3.52 8.27
N SER A 34 -16.21 2.76 7.20
CA SER A 34 -16.09 1.33 7.26
C SER A 34 -14.83 0.85 7.97
N GLN A 35 -13.67 1.42 7.65
CA GLN A 35 -12.40 1.06 8.29
C GLN A 35 -12.41 1.36 9.78
N ARG A 36 -13.05 2.45 10.21
CA ARG A 36 -13.26 2.73 11.63
C ARG A 36 -14.04 1.60 12.33
N ALA A 37 -15.09 1.10 11.69
CA ALA A 37 -15.86 -0.03 12.22
C ALA A 37 -15.04 -1.33 12.22
N ASP A 38 -14.17 -1.54 11.24
CA ASP A 38 -13.28 -2.68 11.18
C ASP A 38 -12.25 -2.65 12.33
N PHE A 39 -11.66 -1.50 12.61
CA PHE A 39 -10.73 -1.33 13.75
C PHE A 39 -11.40 -1.67 15.06
N THR A 40 -12.59 -1.14 15.33
CA THR A 40 -13.36 -1.45 16.53
C THR A 40 -13.61 -2.95 16.65
N ARG A 41 -13.97 -3.63 15.56
CA ARG A 41 -14.19 -5.10 15.56
C ARG A 41 -12.91 -5.88 15.85
N VAL A 42 -11.80 -5.51 15.21
CA VAL A 42 -10.50 -6.18 15.41
C VAL A 42 -10.01 -6.01 16.82
N VAL A 43 -10.07 -4.80 17.37
CA VAL A 43 -9.70 -4.54 18.77
C VAL A 43 -10.55 -5.40 19.72
N ALA A 44 -11.86 -5.45 19.51
CA ALA A 44 -12.74 -6.28 20.31
C ALA A 44 -12.37 -7.77 20.24
N GLN A 45 -11.97 -8.27 19.06
CA GLN A 45 -11.50 -9.66 18.90
C GLN A 45 -10.17 -9.92 19.60
N VAL A 46 -9.21 -9.00 19.49
CA VAL A 46 -7.91 -9.10 20.18
C VAL A 46 -8.09 -9.09 21.69
N GLU A 47 -9.07 -8.38 22.19
CA GLU A 47 -9.37 -8.29 23.62
C GLU A 47 -10.24 -9.43 24.15
N GLN A 48 -10.77 -10.32 23.29
CA GLN A 48 -11.57 -11.46 23.72
C GLN A 48 -10.73 -12.51 24.46
N PRO A 49 -11.16 -12.95 25.65
CA PRO A 49 -10.51 -14.06 26.36
C PRO A 49 -10.52 -15.33 25.49
N GLY A 50 -9.35 -15.97 25.38
CA GLY A 50 -9.19 -17.21 24.60
C GLY A 50 -8.70 -17.03 23.17
N ALA A 51 -8.69 -15.82 22.61
CA ALA A 51 -8.00 -15.55 21.37
C ALA A 51 -6.48 -15.72 21.52
N ALA A 52 -5.79 -16.27 20.52
CA ALA A 52 -4.35 -16.47 20.56
C ALA A 52 -3.58 -15.15 20.81
N LEU A 53 -4.00 -14.09 20.12
CA LEU A 53 -3.45 -12.75 20.31
C LEU A 53 -3.75 -12.20 21.71
N HIS A 54 -4.93 -12.46 22.28
CA HIS A 54 -5.25 -12.06 23.64
C HIS A 54 -4.26 -12.64 24.65
N GLY A 55 -3.90 -13.91 24.53
CA GLY A 55 -2.90 -14.56 25.39
C GLY A 55 -1.52 -13.92 25.26
N LEU A 56 -1.11 -13.56 24.05
CA LEU A 56 0.14 -12.82 23.82
C LEU A 56 0.07 -11.42 24.46
N PHE A 57 -0.97 -10.66 24.20
CA PHE A 57 -1.13 -9.31 24.76
C PHE A 57 -1.21 -9.32 26.28
N ALA A 58 -1.86 -10.31 26.90
CA ALA A 58 -1.88 -10.47 28.35
C ALA A 58 -0.46 -10.65 28.90
N ARG A 59 0.33 -11.54 28.31
CA ARG A 59 1.74 -11.76 28.72
C ARG A 59 2.63 -10.53 28.49
N LEU A 60 2.41 -9.78 27.42
CA LEU A 60 3.12 -8.53 27.14
C LEU A 60 2.79 -7.47 28.19
N ARG A 61 1.51 -7.35 28.58
CA ARG A 61 1.07 -6.43 29.66
C ARG A 61 1.75 -6.71 31.00
N GLU A 62 1.97 -7.96 31.35
CA GLU A 62 2.67 -8.35 32.55
C GLU A 62 4.16 -8.00 32.54
N ARG A 63 4.76 -7.90 31.36
CA ARG A 63 6.19 -7.63 31.15
C ARG A 63 6.54 -6.16 30.94
N VAL A 64 5.55 -5.34 30.66
CA VAL A 64 5.78 -3.93 30.39
C VAL A 64 6.32 -3.21 31.59
N ASP A 65 7.41 -2.49 31.43
CA ASP A 65 7.92 -1.59 32.45
C ASP A 65 6.86 -0.55 32.84
N ALA A 66 6.46 -0.59 34.08
CA ALA A 66 5.48 0.36 34.61
C ALA A 66 5.90 1.82 34.45
N GLY A 67 7.18 2.10 34.20
CA GLY A 67 7.74 3.42 33.95
C GLY A 67 7.52 3.94 32.53
N ASN A 68 7.27 3.07 31.55
CA ASN A 68 7.10 3.49 30.17
C ASN A 68 5.68 4.02 29.91
N PRO A 69 5.47 5.35 29.78
CA PRO A 69 4.14 5.92 29.62
C PRO A 69 3.50 5.54 28.27
N PHE A 70 4.30 5.26 27.24
CA PHE A 70 3.80 4.92 25.90
C PHE A 70 3.14 3.54 25.91
N HIS A 71 3.77 2.54 26.45
CA HIS A 71 3.20 1.20 26.60
C HIS A 71 1.86 1.22 27.37
N ARG A 72 1.78 2.02 28.43
CA ARG A 72 0.53 2.20 29.15
C ARG A 72 -0.57 2.83 28.33
N THR A 73 -0.22 3.65 27.33
CA THR A 73 -1.18 4.42 26.55
C THR A 73 -1.62 3.64 25.31
N ALA A 74 -0.69 3.03 24.57
CA ALA A 74 -0.97 2.46 23.25
C ALA A 74 -1.54 1.03 23.29
N LEU A 75 -1.10 0.16 24.22
CA LEU A 75 -1.45 -1.26 24.16
C LEU A 75 -2.19 -1.77 25.41
N PHE A 76 -2.04 -1.11 26.55
CA PHE A 76 -2.31 -1.73 27.82
C PHE A 76 -3.41 -1.04 28.62
N ARG A 77 -3.98 0.03 28.10
CA ARG A 77 -5.20 0.64 28.64
C ARG A 77 -6.40 0.26 27.78
N PRO A 78 -7.54 -0.04 28.39
CA PRO A 78 -8.78 -0.23 27.61
C PRO A 78 -9.02 0.94 26.67
N GLY A 79 -9.33 0.65 25.41
CA GLY A 79 -9.57 1.64 24.37
C GLY A 79 -8.34 2.35 23.78
N ALA A 80 -7.15 2.17 24.35
CA ALA A 80 -5.96 2.87 23.85
C ALA A 80 -5.50 2.35 22.48
N LEU A 81 -5.62 1.06 22.22
CA LEU A 81 -5.30 0.46 20.91
C LEU A 81 -6.24 0.98 19.83
N GLU A 82 -7.54 1.04 20.11
CA GLU A 82 -8.53 1.63 19.20
C GLU A 82 -8.24 3.12 18.95
N ALA A 83 -7.95 3.90 19.98
CA ALA A 83 -7.61 5.31 19.85
C ALA A 83 -6.34 5.52 19.00
N LEU A 84 -5.33 4.66 19.12
CA LEU A 84 -4.13 4.68 18.28
C LEU A 84 -4.48 4.39 16.82
N PHE A 85 -5.29 3.37 16.53
CA PHE A 85 -5.71 3.04 15.20
C PHE A 85 -6.48 4.19 14.55
N LEU A 86 -7.41 4.80 15.27
CA LEU A 86 -8.18 5.94 14.78
C LEU A 86 -7.30 7.17 14.52
N ASP A 87 -6.34 7.46 15.39
CA ASP A 87 -5.38 8.57 15.20
C ASP A 87 -4.50 8.35 13.97
N LEU A 88 -4.01 7.14 13.76
CA LEU A 88 -3.20 6.81 12.58
C LEU A 88 -4.04 6.78 11.31
N HIS A 89 -5.26 6.25 11.38
CA HIS A 89 -6.20 6.29 10.27
C HIS A 89 -6.50 7.74 9.84
N ASP A 90 -6.85 8.61 10.77
CA ASP A 90 -7.11 10.01 10.47
C ASP A 90 -5.86 10.71 9.91
N HIS A 91 -4.67 10.36 10.41
CA HIS A 91 -3.41 10.88 9.90
C HIS A 91 -3.18 10.48 8.44
N VAL A 92 -3.36 9.19 8.10
CA VAL A 92 -3.20 8.68 6.73
C VAL A 92 -4.25 9.29 5.82
N MET A 93 -5.52 9.22 6.20
CA MET A 93 -6.64 9.65 5.35
C MET A 93 -6.76 11.16 5.18
N SER A 94 -6.09 11.95 6.02
CA SER A 94 -5.98 13.40 5.84
C SER A 94 -4.97 13.81 4.77
N HIS A 95 -4.10 12.89 4.31
CA HIS A 95 -3.10 13.22 3.29
C HIS A 95 -3.76 13.56 1.94
N PRO A 96 -3.32 14.63 1.27
CA PRO A 96 -3.92 15.08 0.02
C PRO A 96 -3.79 14.10 -1.15
N VAL A 97 -2.92 13.08 -1.05
CA VAL A 97 -2.75 12.07 -2.11
C VAL A 97 -4.06 11.36 -2.45
N TRP A 98 -4.93 11.14 -1.48
CA TRP A 98 -6.21 10.46 -1.69
C TRP A 98 -7.21 11.28 -2.51
N ARG A 99 -7.02 12.59 -2.55
CA ARG A 99 -7.80 13.56 -3.34
C ARG A 99 -7.02 14.12 -4.53
N HIS A 100 -5.97 13.41 -4.95
CA HIS A 100 -5.16 13.85 -6.09
C HIS A 100 -6.02 14.01 -7.35
N PRO A 101 -5.87 15.10 -8.12
CA PRO A 101 -6.68 15.36 -9.32
C PRO A 101 -6.70 14.20 -10.32
N PHE A 102 -5.64 13.41 -10.39
CA PHE A 102 -5.59 12.22 -11.23
C PHE A 102 -6.71 11.23 -10.90
N PHE A 103 -6.85 10.85 -9.62
CA PHE A 103 -7.86 9.89 -9.19
C PHE A 103 -9.27 10.39 -9.39
N VAL A 104 -9.51 11.66 -9.05
CA VAL A 104 -10.83 12.29 -9.23
C VAL A 104 -11.21 12.30 -10.71
N ARG A 105 -10.28 12.71 -11.59
CA ARG A 105 -10.51 12.79 -13.04
C ARG A 105 -10.78 11.42 -13.66
N VAL A 106 -10.01 10.40 -13.27
CA VAL A 106 -10.24 9.02 -13.71
C VAL A 106 -11.58 8.50 -13.22
N PHE A 107 -11.87 8.67 -11.92
CA PHE A 107 -13.11 8.19 -11.32
C PHE A 107 -14.36 8.78 -11.98
N GLU A 108 -14.34 10.06 -12.32
CA GLU A 108 -15.43 10.74 -13.01
C GLU A 108 -15.58 10.32 -14.50
N GLY A 109 -14.74 9.39 -14.98
CA GLY A 109 -14.76 8.91 -16.36
C GLY A 109 -14.29 9.94 -17.37
N ARG A 110 -13.50 10.94 -16.96
CA ARG A 110 -12.96 11.98 -17.86
C ARG A 110 -11.69 11.57 -18.61
N ALA A 111 -11.26 10.33 -18.45
CA ALA A 111 -10.24 9.72 -19.30
C ALA A 111 -10.88 9.09 -20.55
N ASP A 112 -10.13 8.98 -21.63
CA ASP A 112 -10.46 8.14 -22.80
C ASP A 112 -9.71 6.79 -22.75
N ALA A 113 -10.02 5.89 -23.66
CA ALA A 113 -9.40 4.57 -23.74
C ALA A 113 -7.87 4.64 -23.92
N ALA A 114 -7.36 5.57 -24.72
CA ALA A 114 -5.92 5.77 -24.94
C ALA A 114 -5.22 6.30 -23.66
N GLN A 115 -5.89 7.17 -22.92
CA GLN A 115 -5.41 7.67 -21.62
C GLN A 115 -5.38 6.56 -20.58
N LEU A 116 -6.40 5.69 -20.54
CA LEU A 116 -6.39 4.51 -19.67
C LEU A 116 -5.27 3.54 -20.04
N ALA A 117 -5.00 3.31 -21.31
CA ALA A 117 -3.89 2.48 -21.77
C ALA A 117 -2.52 3.07 -21.32
N ARG A 118 -2.34 4.38 -21.47
CA ARG A 118 -1.12 5.07 -20.96
C ARG A 118 -0.99 4.94 -19.43
N PHE A 119 -2.08 5.12 -18.71
CA PHE A 119 -2.07 4.89 -17.26
C PHE A 119 -1.68 3.46 -16.93
N ALA A 120 -2.34 2.47 -17.54
CA ALA A 120 -2.11 1.06 -17.26
C ALA A 120 -0.64 0.68 -17.46
N THR A 121 -0.02 1.06 -18.57
CA THR A 121 1.38 0.76 -18.88
C THR A 121 2.35 1.49 -17.96
N ALA A 122 2.12 2.76 -17.67
CA ALA A 122 2.99 3.53 -16.77
C ALA A 122 2.91 3.04 -15.31
N TYR A 123 1.70 2.75 -14.81
CA TYR A 123 1.49 2.28 -13.45
C TYR A 123 1.96 0.84 -13.23
N PHE A 124 2.05 0.04 -14.26
CA PHE A 124 2.57 -1.33 -14.17
C PHE A 124 3.99 -1.39 -13.59
N ASN A 125 4.81 -0.38 -13.82
CA ASN A 125 6.13 -0.27 -13.22
C ASN A 125 6.06 -0.15 -11.68
N GLN A 126 5.03 0.48 -11.14
CA GLN A 126 4.77 0.50 -9.70
C GLN A 126 4.38 -0.90 -9.20
N ILE A 127 3.43 -1.55 -9.85
CA ILE A 127 2.95 -2.90 -9.48
C ILE A 127 4.09 -3.92 -9.47
N LYS A 128 4.98 -3.88 -10.47
CA LYS A 128 6.14 -4.79 -10.54
C LYS A 128 7.07 -4.71 -9.32
N ASN A 129 7.13 -3.55 -8.66
CA ASN A 129 8.14 -3.28 -7.65
C ASN A 129 7.61 -3.25 -6.19
N THR A 130 6.32 -3.02 -5.98
CA THR A 130 5.74 -2.88 -4.63
C THR A 130 5.98 -4.11 -3.75
N ARG A 131 5.71 -5.30 -4.25
CA ARG A 131 5.84 -6.56 -3.52
C ARG A 131 7.25 -6.83 -2.97
N GLN A 132 8.28 -6.35 -3.68
CA GLN A 132 9.67 -6.52 -3.23
C GLN A 132 9.96 -5.69 -1.97
N CYS A 133 9.28 -4.58 -1.78
CA CYS A 133 9.45 -3.73 -0.60
C CYS A 133 8.90 -4.41 0.65
N VAL A 134 7.77 -5.12 0.54
CA VAL A 134 7.25 -5.94 1.65
C VAL A 134 8.24 -7.05 2.01
N ALA A 135 8.79 -7.75 1.01
CA ALA A 135 9.79 -8.80 1.24
C ALA A 135 11.07 -8.28 1.92
N LEU A 136 11.52 -7.07 1.56
CA LEU A 136 12.65 -6.40 2.24
C LEU A 136 12.34 -6.13 3.71
N ALA A 137 11.12 -5.73 4.05
CA ALA A 137 10.72 -5.45 5.41
C ALA A 137 10.69 -6.72 6.29
N VAL A 138 10.31 -7.89 5.75
CA VAL A 138 10.28 -9.15 6.51
C VAL A 138 11.61 -9.44 7.19
N GLY A 139 12.72 -9.28 6.46
CA GLY A 139 14.06 -9.57 6.97
C GLY A 139 14.57 -8.60 8.04
N ARG A 140 13.84 -7.51 8.32
CA ARG A 140 14.19 -6.54 9.35
C ARG A 140 13.81 -6.99 10.76
N PHE A 141 12.91 -7.97 10.87
CA PHE A 141 12.37 -8.45 12.15
C PHE A 141 12.98 -9.79 12.51
N HIS A 142 13.70 -9.85 13.62
CA HIS A 142 14.35 -11.06 14.13
C HIS A 142 14.38 -11.04 15.68
N GLY A 143 14.54 -12.19 16.28
CA GLY A 143 14.48 -12.36 17.74
C GLY A 143 15.59 -11.64 18.52
N LEU A 144 16.60 -11.09 17.84
CA LEU A 144 17.67 -10.30 18.45
C LEU A 144 17.33 -8.82 18.60
N MET A 145 16.13 -8.39 18.19
CA MET A 145 15.71 -7.01 18.37
C MET A 145 15.59 -6.67 19.87
N ASP A 146 16.09 -5.49 20.22
CA ASP A 146 15.99 -4.97 21.58
C ASP A 146 14.59 -4.35 21.80
N LEU A 147 13.66 -5.20 22.23
CA LEU A 147 12.30 -4.81 22.62
C LEU A 147 12.13 -5.00 24.13
N PRO A 148 11.25 -4.24 24.79
CA PRO A 148 11.13 -4.27 26.26
C PRO A 148 10.35 -5.47 26.78
N TYR A 149 10.16 -6.50 25.98
CA TYR A 149 9.32 -7.65 26.32
C TYR A 149 10.11 -8.87 26.85
N GLY A 150 11.44 -8.77 26.94
CA GLY A 150 12.30 -9.84 27.43
C GLY A 150 12.13 -11.13 26.64
N PRO A 151 11.79 -12.28 27.28
CA PRO A 151 11.66 -13.55 26.56
C PRO A 151 10.53 -13.60 25.53
N LEU A 152 9.68 -12.57 25.44
CA LEU A 152 8.64 -12.47 24.42
C LEU A 152 9.10 -11.70 23.17
N ASN A 153 10.32 -11.16 23.12
CA ASN A 153 10.84 -10.43 21.96
C ASN A 153 10.79 -11.29 20.69
N GLU A 154 11.17 -12.57 20.81
CA GLU A 154 11.14 -13.51 19.67
C GLU A 154 9.70 -13.72 19.18
N ALA A 155 8.74 -13.91 20.07
CA ALA A 155 7.34 -14.08 19.70
C ALA A 155 6.74 -12.82 19.03
N VAL A 156 7.16 -11.63 19.44
CA VAL A 156 6.75 -10.37 18.80
C VAL A 156 7.37 -10.25 17.41
N SER A 157 8.65 -10.61 17.26
CA SER A 157 9.31 -10.62 15.95
C SER A 157 8.67 -11.63 15.00
N GLU A 158 8.39 -12.83 15.48
CA GLU A 158 7.76 -13.90 14.69
C GLU A 158 6.38 -13.51 14.19
N ILE A 159 5.50 -12.97 15.05
CA ILE A 159 4.16 -12.54 14.61
C ILE A 159 4.24 -11.38 13.61
N THR A 160 5.24 -10.53 13.72
CA THR A 160 5.49 -9.45 12.75
C THR A 160 5.91 -10.01 11.40
N GLN A 161 6.83 -10.97 11.40
CA GLN A 161 7.23 -11.67 10.18
C GLN A 161 6.07 -12.41 9.53
N ILE A 162 5.20 -13.06 10.34
CA ILE A 162 4.00 -13.75 9.83
C ILE A 162 3.08 -12.75 9.12
N ALA A 163 2.79 -11.59 9.72
CA ALA A 163 1.94 -10.57 9.11
C ALA A 163 2.51 -10.07 7.77
N LEU A 164 3.80 -9.76 7.73
CA LEU A 164 4.46 -9.32 6.50
C LEU A 164 4.60 -10.43 5.45
N ALA A 165 4.90 -11.67 5.88
CA ALA A 165 5.01 -12.82 4.99
C ALA A 165 3.66 -13.16 4.33
N GLN A 166 2.55 -12.96 5.03
CA GLN A 166 1.21 -13.12 4.45
C GLN A 166 0.98 -12.11 3.33
N LEU A 167 1.35 -10.85 3.51
CA LEU A 167 1.27 -9.87 2.43
C LEU A 167 2.11 -10.31 1.21
N VAL A 168 3.34 -10.78 1.45
CA VAL A 168 4.19 -11.30 0.36
C VAL A 168 3.52 -12.48 -0.33
N ALA A 169 2.94 -13.40 0.44
CA ALA A 169 2.26 -14.57 -0.12
C ALA A 169 1.08 -14.15 -1.02
N ASP A 170 0.27 -13.19 -0.58
CA ASP A 170 -0.87 -12.68 -1.34
C ASP A 170 -0.42 -11.98 -2.63
N GLU A 171 0.62 -11.16 -2.57
CA GLU A 171 1.22 -10.49 -3.73
C GLU A 171 1.74 -11.48 -4.80
N TYR A 172 2.24 -12.63 -4.36
CA TYR A 172 2.73 -13.69 -5.25
C TYR A 172 1.67 -14.76 -5.58
N GLY A 173 0.45 -14.62 -5.07
CA GLY A 173 -0.63 -15.57 -5.29
C GLY A 173 -0.36 -16.95 -4.69
N VAL A 174 0.35 -16.99 -3.56
CA VAL A 174 0.73 -18.24 -2.88
C VAL A 174 -0.35 -18.60 -1.85
N GLY A 175 -0.78 -19.84 -1.85
CA GLY A 175 -1.62 -20.38 -0.77
C GLY A 175 -3.02 -20.85 -1.17
N ALA A 176 -3.53 -20.43 -2.34
CA ALA A 176 -4.90 -20.75 -2.74
C ALA A 176 -5.03 -21.90 -3.78
N HIS A 177 -3.92 -22.44 -4.28
CA HIS A 177 -3.92 -23.35 -5.40
C HIS A 177 -3.34 -24.71 -5.05
N THR A 178 -4.02 -25.77 -5.49
CA THR A 178 -3.55 -27.14 -5.38
C THR A 178 -3.51 -27.79 -6.76
N VAL A 179 -2.51 -28.65 -6.99
CA VAL A 179 -2.44 -29.54 -8.13
C VAL A 179 -2.69 -30.95 -7.60
N GLU A 180 -3.67 -31.67 -8.16
CA GLU A 180 -4.17 -32.93 -7.62
C GLU A 180 -3.06 -33.99 -7.44
N ASP A 181 -2.17 -34.12 -8.44
CA ASP A 181 -1.07 -35.09 -8.40
C ASP A 181 0.19 -34.58 -7.66
N TYR A 182 0.33 -33.26 -7.54
CA TYR A 182 1.50 -32.60 -6.96
C TYR A 182 1.08 -31.38 -6.16
N PRO A 183 0.39 -31.54 -5.03
CA PRO A 183 -0.18 -30.43 -4.28
C PRO A 183 0.86 -29.42 -3.80
N GLU A 184 2.10 -29.86 -3.51
CA GLU A 184 3.21 -29.02 -3.13
C GLU A 184 3.72 -28.08 -4.25
N LEU A 185 3.42 -28.40 -5.50
CA LEU A 185 3.77 -27.57 -6.66
C LEU A 185 2.63 -26.63 -7.09
N GLY A 186 1.47 -26.72 -6.45
CA GLY A 186 0.30 -25.89 -6.80
C GLY A 186 0.64 -24.42 -6.79
N HIS A 187 1.35 -23.95 -5.79
CA HIS A 187 1.78 -22.56 -5.68
C HIS A 187 2.68 -22.10 -6.82
N LEU A 188 3.57 -22.98 -7.28
CA LEU A 188 4.48 -22.68 -8.39
C LEU A 188 3.76 -22.70 -9.74
N LEU A 189 2.90 -23.69 -9.97
CA LEU A 189 2.31 -23.94 -11.28
C LEU A 189 1.05 -23.11 -11.56
N LEU A 190 0.31 -22.75 -10.51
CA LEU A 190 -0.98 -22.07 -10.62
C LEU A 190 -1.01 -20.67 -9.98
N ALA A 191 0.13 -20.17 -9.48
CA ALA A 191 0.19 -18.88 -8.81
C ALA A 191 -0.32 -17.75 -9.71
N ARG A 192 -1.31 -17.01 -9.21
CA ARG A 192 -1.86 -15.82 -9.86
C ARG A 192 -1.33 -14.58 -9.14
N THR A 193 -0.13 -14.17 -9.51
CA THR A 193 0.49 -12.97 -8.94
C THR A 193 -0.30 -11.71 -9.32
N HIS A 194 -0.20 -10.65 -8.51
CA HIS A 194 -0.78 -9.36 -8.86
C HIS A 194 -0.29 -8.84 -10.22
N MET A 195 0.94 -9.15 -10.62
CA MET A 195 1.42 -8.86 -11.99
C MET A 195 0.64 -9.62 -13.07
N ALA A 196 0.34 -10.89 -12.84
CA ALA A 196 -0.42 -11.69 -13.80
C ALA A 196 -1.86 -11.18 -13.91
N MET A 197 -2.49 -10.86 -12.77
CA MET A 197 -3.81 -10.24 -12.75
C MET A 197 -3.82 -8.85 -13.41
N TYR A 198 -2.78 -8.05 -13.20
CA TYR A 198 -2.69 -6.74 -13.85
C TYR A 198 -2.55 -6.83 -15.37
N ARG A 199 -1.86 -7.85 -15.89
CA ARG A 199 -1.76 -8.09 -17.33
C ARG A 199 -3.10 -8.41 -18.01
N GLN A 200 -4.08 -8.90 -17.27
CA GLN A 200 -5.44 -9.07 -17.79
C GLN A 200 -6.09 -7.72 -18.14
N LEU A 201 -5.77 -6.63 -17.42
CA LEU A 201 -6.19 -5.30 -17.81
C LEU A 201 -5.62 -4.90 -19.17
N PHE A 202 -4.36 -5.26 -19.47
CA PHE A 202 -3.77 -5.01 -20.78
C PHE A 202 -4.53 -5.73 -21.89
N ASP A 203 -4.89 -6.99 -21.65
CA ASP A 203 -5.69 -7.77 -22.60
C ASP A 203 -7.06 -7.11 -22.83
N GLY A 204 -7.74 -6.71 -21.77
CA GLY A 204 -9.02 -6.01 -21.82
C GLY A 204 -8.95 -4.64 -22.53
N LEU A 205 -7.82 -3.93 -22.42
CA LEU A 205 -7.58 -2.66 -23.10
C LEU A 205 -6.98 -2.82 -24.51
N GLY A 206 -6.73 -4.05 -24.98
CA GLY A 206 -6.13 -4.34 -26.27
C GLY A 206 -4.67 -3.89 -26.39
N ILE A 207 -3.91 -3.86 -25.29
CA ILE A 207 -2.51 -3.43 -25.30
C ILE A 207 -1.62 -4.61 -25.68
N ALA A 208 -0.95 -4.50 -26.84
CA ALA A 208 -0.05 -5.52 -27.34
C ALA A 208 1.12 -5.81 -26.38
N ALA A 209 1.62 -7.05 -26.39
CA ALA A 209 2.63 -7.50 -25.43
C ALA A 209 3.92 -6.66 -25.45
N ASP A 210 4.35 -6.21 -26.61
CA ASP A 210 5.52 -5.35 -26.83
C ASP A 210 5.31 -3.89 -26.35
N ALA A 211 4.05 -3.48 -26.20
CA ALA A 211 3.68 -2.16 -25.71
C ALA A 211 3.44 -2.11 -24.17
N GLN A 212 3.48 -3.25 -23.49
CA GLN A 212 3.20 -3.33 -22.05
C GLN A 212 4.36 -2.80 -21.20
N ASP A 213 5.59 -2.95 -21.65
CA ASP A 213 6.78 -2.50 -20.95
C ASP A 213 7.21 -1.13 -21.47
N GLN A 214 6.83 -0.09 -20.73
CA GLN A 214 7.14 1.30 -21.04
C GLN A 214 8.25 1.85 -20.14
N PRO A 215 8.99 2.89 -20.58
CA PRO A 215 9.89 3.62 -19.72
C PRO A 215 9.23 4.05 -18.42
N MET A 216 9.96 3.88 -17.32
CA MET A 216 9.47 4.28 -16.00
C MET A 216 9.44 5.81 -15.89
N LEU A 217 8.29 6.38 -15.53
CA LEU A 217 8.19 7.79 -15.19
C LEU A 217 9.07 8.12 -13.98
N TRP A 218 9.63 9.32 -13.92
CA TRP A 218 10.47 9.74 -12.80
C TRP A 218 9.76 9.65 -11.46
N GLY A 219 8.52 10.08 -11.37
CA GLY A 219 7.73 9.96 -10.14
C GLY A 219 7.52 8.52 -9.71
N VAL A 220 7.34 7.57 -10.66
CA VAL A 220 7.26 6.14 -10.36
C VAL A 220 8.60 5.63 -9.82
N ALA A 221 9.72 5.99 -10.47
CA ALA A 221 11.06 5.61 -10.04
C ALA A 221 11.36 6.13 -8.62
N ASP A 222 11.06 7.38 -8.35
CA ASP A 222 11.25 7.98 -7.03
C ASP A 222 10.37 7.32 -5.96
N ASN A 223 9.12 7.01 -6.29
CA ASN A 223 8.23 6.33 -5.35
C ASN A 223 8.73 4.92 -5.04
N VAL A 224 9.14 4.15 -6.03
CA VAL A 224 9.72 2.81 -5.86
C VAL A 224 11.01 2.88 -5.02
N LEU A 225 11.89 3.83 -5.32
CA LEU A 225 13.13 4.00 -4.54
C LEU A 225 12.83 4.40 -3.10
N THR A 226 11.88 5.30 -2.88
CA THR A 226 11.43 5.69 -1.52
C THR A 226 10.90 4.47 -0.75
N GLN A 227 10.07 3.64 -1.38
CA GLN A 227 9.57 2.41 -0.76
C GLN A 227 10.70 1.49 -0.34
N ARG A 228 11.70 1.27 -1.22
CA ARG A 228 12.84 0.40 -0.93
C ARG A 228 13.73 0.94 0.17
N LEU A 229 13.98 2.25 0.19
CA LEU A 229 14.74 2.92 1.25
C LEU A 229 14.07 2.71 2.61
N LEU A 230 12.79 3.06 2.71
CA LEU A 230 12.05 2.95 3.96
C LEU A 230 11.94 1.49 4.43
N ALA A 231 11.73 0.55 3.53
CA ALA A 231 11.56 -0.86 3.89
C ALA A 231 12.87 -1.57 4.25
N GLY A 232 13.97 -1.27 3.54
CA GLY A 232 15.19 -2.08 3.59
C GLY A 232 16.46 -1.39 4.07
N ASP A 233 16.59 -0.07 3.96
CA ASP A 233 17.84 0.63 4.29
C ASP A 233 18.07 0.74 5.80
N SER A 234 19.31 0.53 6.22
CA SER A 234 19.71 0.61 7.62
C SER A 234 19.65 2.02 8.24
N ALA A 235 19.53 3.06 7.42
CA ALA A 235 19.29 4.43 7.88
C ALA A 235 17.87 4.60 8.48
N PHE A 236 16.98 3.66 8.23
CA PHE A 236 15.62 3.62 8.79
C PHE A 236 15.49 2.51 9.83
N THR A 237 14.69 2.75 10.85
CA THR A 237 14.42 1.74 11.88
C THR A 237 13.45 0.67 11.34
N PRO A 238 13.42 -0.53 11.94
CA PRO A 238 12.40 -1.52 11.61
C PRO A 238 10.96 -1.00 11.78
N LEU A 239 10.74 -0.11 12.77
CA LEU A 239 9.44 0.53 12.98
C LEU A 239 9.04 1.45 11.81
N GLU A 240 9.98 2.22 11.27
CA GLU A 240 9.74 3.04 10.07
C GLU A 240 9.47 2.16 8.83
N ALA A 241 10.13 1.00 8.73
CA ALA A 241 9.84 0.02 7.69
C ALA A 241 8.39 -0.52 7.78
N LEU A 242 7.93 -0.91 8.97
CA LEU A 242 6.53 -1.30 9.19
C LEU A 242 5.55 -0.18 8.84
N ALA A 243 5.83 1.03 9.30
CA ALA A 243 4.98 2.17 9.03
C ALA A 243 4.85 2.47 7.54
N SER A 244 5.94 2.36 6.78
CA SER A 244 5.92 2.59 5.35
C SER A 244 5.13 1.51 4.61
N VAL A 245 5.33 0.23 4.95
CA VAL A 245 4.60 -0.88 4.35
C VAL A 245 3.12 -0.85 4.76
N GLY A 246 2.83 -0.82 6.07
CA GLY A 246 1.45 -0.94 6.55
C GLY A 246 0.60 0.30 6.29
N LEU A 247 1.12 1.48 6.65
CA LEU A 247 0.36 2.73 6.56
C LEU A 247 0.55 3.44 5.22
N GLY A 248 1.75 3.42 4.70
CA GLY A 248 2.08 4.13 3.47
C GLY A 248 1.70 3.37 2.19
N MET A 249 1.82 2.05 2.19
CA MET A 249 1.53 1.22 1.01
C MET A 249 0.13 0.63 1.06
N GLU A 250 -0.25 -0.02 2.15
CA GLU A 250 -1.47 -0.85 2.23
C GLU A 250 -2.70 -0.06 2.67
N TRP A 251 -2.53 0.92 3.56
CA TRP A 251 -3.63 1.62 4.22
C TRP A 251 -4.41 2.48 3.23
N GLY A 252 -4.77 2.85 2.53
CA GLY A 252 -5.58 3.67 1.62
C GLY A 252 -5.63 3.09 0.21
N VAL A 253 -5.09 1.88 0.05
CA VAL A 253 -5.14 1.19 -1.24
C VAL A 253 -6.57 0.87 -1.66
N PRO A 254 -7.46 0.37 -0.79
CA PRO A 254 -8.85 0.12 -1.18
C PRO A 254 -9.53 1.36 -1.73
N GLU A 255 -9.30 2.52 -1.13
CA GLU A 255 -9.89 3.79 -1.56
C GLU A 255 -9.45 4.18 -2.96
N PHE A 256 -8.15 4.26 -3.18
CA PHE A 256 -7.69 4.72 -4.48
C PHE A 256 -7.90 3.69 -5.60
N PHE A 257 -7.81 2.38 -5.29
CA PHE A 257 -8.18 1.35 -6.26
C PHE A 257 -9.68 1.37 -6.58
N SER A 258 -10.54 1.75 -5.62
CA SER A 258 -11.96 1.98 -5.90
C SER A 258 -12.19 3.15 -6.83
N LEU A 259 -11.44 4.24 -6.66
CA LEU A 259 -11.52 5.38 -7.58
C LEU A 259 -11.07 4.98 -9.00
N LEU A 260 -10.01 4.21 -9.13
CA LEU A 260 -9.55 3.70 -10.42
C LEU A 260 -10.54 2.72 -11.03
N LEU A 261 -11.05 1.77 -10.25
CA LEU A 261 -12.05 0.79 -10.68
C LEU A 261 -13.32 1.46 -11.19
N GLY A 262 -13.85 2.43 -10.42
CA GLY A 262 -15.03 3.19 -10.83
C GLY A 262 -14.82 3.95 -12.14
N GLY A 263 -13.62 4.50 -12.36
CA GLY A 263 -13.24 5.14 -13.61
C GLY A 263 -13.16 4.17 -14.78
N LEU A 264 -12.49 3.04 -14.61
CA LEU A 264 -12.38 1.98 -15.63
C LEU A 264 -13.76 1.47 -16.07
N ILE A 265 -14.66 1.23 -15.12
CA ILE A 265 -16.04 0.78 -15.43
C ILE A 265 -16.80 1.87 -16.19
N ARG A 266 -16.73 3.14 -15.76
CA ARG A 266 -17.42 4.25 -16.45
C ARG A 266 -16.94 4.45 -17.88
N VAL A 267 -15.62 4.43 -18.08
CA VAL A 267 -15.03 4.59 -19.41
C VAL A 267 -15.36 3.36 -20.29
N SER A 268 -15.27 2.15 -19.73
CA SER A 268 -15.63 0.92 -20.43
C SER A 268 -17.09 0.97 -20.92
N ALA A 269 -18.01 1.42 -20.08
CA ALA A 269 -19.43 1.54 -20.44
C ALA A 269 -19.68 2.64 -21.48
N ARG A 270 -18.99 3.78 -21.36
CA ARG A 270 -19.14 4.90 -22.30
C ARG A 270 -18.57 4.59 -23.67
N ASP A 271 -17.37 4.02 -23.73
CA ASP A 271 -16.60 3.84 -24.96
C ASP A 271 -16.76 2.43 -25.54
N GLY A 272 -17.54 1.55 -24.90
CA GLY A 272 -17.82 0.20 -25.38
C GLY A 272 -16.61 -0.73 -25.34
N LEU A 273 -15.69 -0.57 -24.36
CA LEU A 273 -14.46 -1.37 -24.27
C LEU A 273 -14.73 -2.84 -23.87
N GLY A 274 -15.88 -3.13 -23.25
CA GLY A 274 -16.27 -4.48 -22.87
C GLY A 274 -15.41 -5.10 -21.77
N LEU A 275 -14.77 -4.29 -20.90
CA LEU A 275 -13.98 -4.80 -19.78
C LEU A 275 -14.82 -5.70 -18.88
N THR A 276 -14.27 -6.86 -18.54
CA THR A 276 -14.90 -7.88 -17.70
C THR A 276 -14.36 -7.84 -16.28
N ALA A 277 -14.98 -8.56 -15.35
CA ALA A 277 -14.48 -8.74 -13.99
C ALA A 277 -13.07 -9.36 -13.97
N ARG A 278 -12.75 -10.21 -14.94
CA ARG A 278 -11.42 -10.80 -15.09
C ARG A 278 -10.37 -9.73 -15.44
N ASP A 279 -10.69 -8.82 -16.35
CA ASP A 279 -9.76 -7.75 -16.76
C ASP A 279 -9.51 -6.76 -15.63
N LEU A 280 -10.46 -6.64 -14.71
CA LEU A 280 -10.43 -5.73 -13.55
C LEU A 280 -10.06 -6.43 -12.24
N GLU A 281 -9.68 -7.71 -12.28
CA GLU A 281 -9.51 -8.55 -11.10
C GLU A 281 -8.53 -7.98 -10.07
N VAL A 282 -7.41 -7.42 -10.51
CA VAL A 282 -6.41 -6.82 -9.61
C VAL A 282 -7.01 -5.67 -8.80
N PHE A 283 -7.83 -4.82 -9.42
CA PHE A 283 -8.49 -3.71 -8.72
C PHE A 283 -9.55 -4.21 -7.74
N ILE A 284 -10.34 -5.20 -8.15
CA ILE A 284 -11.37 -5.82 -7.30
C ILE A 284 -10.72 -6.49 -6.07
N ALA A 285 -9.62 -7.20 -6.27
CA ALA A 285 -8.89 -7.86 -5.18
C ALA A 285 -8.39 -6.85 -4.14
N HIS A 286 -7.73 -5.78 -4.57
CA HIS A 286 -7.23 -4.75 -3.65
C HIS A 286 -8.35 -4.02 -2.90
N VAL A 287 -9.45 -3.72 -3.56
CA VAL A 287 -10.63 -3.13 -2.88
C VAL A 287 -11.17 -4.05 -1.79
N ARG A 288 -11.10 -5.36 -2.01
CA ARG A 288 -11.72 -6.35 -1.13
C ARG A 288 -10.84 -6.78 0.05
N TYR A 289 -9.53 -6.92 -0.16
CA TYR A 289 -8.66 -7.61 0.79
C TYR A 289 -7.66 -6.71 1.53
N ASP A 290 -7.25 -5.59 0.97
CA ASP A 290 -6.16 -4.79 1.53
C ASP A 290 -6.50 -4.10 2.86
N VAL A 291 -7.78 -3.99 3.21
CA VAL A 291 -8.17 -3.55 4.57
C VAL A 291 -7.61 -4.51 5.62
N LEU A 292 -7.63 -5.83 5.35
CA LEU A 292 -7.10 -6.83 6.28
C LEU A 292 -5.57 -6.74 6.38
N HIS A 293 -4.89 -6.46 5.27
CA HIS A 293 -3.45 -6.21 5.24
C HIS A 293 -3.09 -5.01 6.11
N ALA A 294 -3.73 -3.88 5.88
CA ALA A 294 -3.51 -2.65 6.63
C ALA A 294 -3.71 -2.85 8.14
N VAL A 295 -4.80 -3.50 8.53
CA VAL A 295 -5.12 -3.77 9.94
C VAL A 295 -4.08 -4.71 10.56
N SER A 296 -3.67 -5.77 9.85
CA SER A 296 -2.67 -6.74 10.35
C SER A 296 -1.32 -6.08 10.59
N VAL A 297 -0.83 -5.29 9.64
CA VAL A 297 0.45 -4.58 9.78
C VAL A 297 0.34 -3.49 10.85
N MET A 298 -0.80 -2.82 10.98
CA MET A 298 -1.01 -1.84 12.03
C MET A 298 -0.95 -2.47 13.42
N LEU A 299 -1.57 -3.64 13.58
CA LEU A 299 -1.56 -4.36 14.85
C LEU A 299 -0.13 -4.71 15.28
N VAL A 300 0.68 -5.26 14.38
CA VAL A 300 2.08 -5.58 14.71
C VAL A 300 2.94 -4.31 14.85
N THR A 301 2.67 -3.25 14.08
CA THR A 301 3.34 -1.95 14.26
C THR A 301 3.18 -1.44 15.69
N SER A 302 1.98 -1.58 16.27
CA SER A 302 1.73 -1.15 17.65
C SER A 302 2.59 -1.88 18.68
N LEU A 303 2.99 -3.14 18.42
CA LEU A 303 3.89 -3.91 19.28
C LEU A 303 5.34 -3.40 19.26
N HIS A 304 5.74 -2.73 18.19
CA HIS A 304 7.09 -2.14 18.05
C HIS A 304 7.15 -0.68 18.50
N MET A 305 6.02 -0.06 18.84
CA MET A 305 5.98 1.32 19.33
C MET A 305 6.30 1.35 20.84
N THR A 306 7.56 1.40 21.20
CA THR A 306 8.06 1.22 22.57
C THR A 306 8.60 2.49 23.21
N GLY A 307 8.71 3.58 22.45
CA GLY A 307 9.25 4.86 22.89
C GLY A 307 8.32 6.04 22.68
N ALA A 308 8.56 7.14 23.38
CA ALA A 308 7.75 8.36 23.28
C ALA A 308 7.82 9.02 21.89
N GLY A 309 8.90 8.78 21.11
CA GLY A 309 9.08 9.32 19.76
C GLY A 309 8.50 8.46 18.65
N ASP A 310 8.09 7.23 18.94
CA ASP A 310 7.75 6.22 17.94
C ASP A 310 6.52 6.58 17.11
N LEU A 311 5.51 7.18 17.72
CA LEU A 311 4.33 7.65 17.02
C LEU A 311 4.69 8.71 15.95
N ALA A 312 5.59 9.62 16.28
CA ALA A 312 6.08 10.62 15.34
C ALA A 312 6.90 9.98 14.21
N ALA A 313 7.75 9.00 14.52
CA ALA A 313 8.54 8.26 13.54
C ALA A 313 7.62 7.50 12.55
N VAL A 314 6.60 6.80 13.07
CA VAL A 314 5.57 6.12 12.27
C VAL A 314 4.86 7.10 11.32
N LYS A 315 4.36 8.21 11.85
CA LYS A 315 3.68 9.23 11.05
C LYS A 315 4.58 9.85 9.99
N ASN A 316 5.86 10.11 10.32
CA ASN A 316 6.82 10.68 9.38
C ASN A 316 7.19 9.71 8.26
N ALA A 317 7.43 8.43 8.56
CA ALA A 317 7.72 7.43 7.55
C ALA A 317 6.54 7.26 6.58
N CYS A 318 5.33 7.21 7.12
CA CYS A 318 4.10 7.18 6.33
C CYS A 318 3.97 8.41 5.41
N ASN A 319 4.15 9.62 5.95
CA ASN A 319 4.09 10.85 5.17
C ASN A 319 5.16 10.90 4.08
N THR A 320 6.39 10.43 4.36
CA THR A 320 7.48 10.38 3.38
C THR A 320 7.06 9.56 2.16
N LEU A 321 6.47 8.40 2.38
CA LEU A 321 5.99 7.57 1.28
C LEU A 321 4.78 8.19 0.56
N MET A 322 3.81 8.72 1.29
CA MET A 322 2.64 9.36 0.67
C MET A 322 3.01 10.61 -0.13
N ALA A 323 4.04 11.37 0.30
CA ALA A 323 4.56 12.50 -0.47
C ALA A 323 5.20 12.04 -1.80
N ALA A 324 5.98 10.94 -1.77
CA ALA A 324 6.53 10.34 -2.99
C ALA A 324 5.40 9.80 -3.90
N ARG A 325 4.37 9.19 -3.33
CA ARG A 325 3.18 8.73 -4.07
C ARG A 325 2.42 9.90 -4.69
N PHE A 326 2.29 11.02 -3.99
CA PHE A 326 1.68 12.22 -4.56
C PHE A 326 2.46 12.73 -5.78
N ALA A 327 3.80 12.82 -5.68
CA ALA A 327 4.66 13.20 -6.79
C ALA A 327 4.56 12.22 -7.97
N MET A 328 4.49 10.92 -7.69
CA MET A 328 4.24 9.89 -8.70
C MET A 328 2.92 10.16 -9.45
N MET A 329 1.85 10.46 -8.72
CA MET A 329 0.55 10.74 -9.35
C MET A 329 0.52 12.06 -10.11
N THR A 330 1.33 13.05 -9.71
CA THR A 330 1.52 14.31 -10.46
C THR A 330 2.18 14.04 -11.81
N ASP A 331 3.26 13.26 -11.85
CA ASP A 331 3.90 12.84 -13.11
C ASP A 331 2.96 11.97 -13.97
N MET A 332 2.21 11.09 -13.31
CA MET A 332 1.20 10.26 -13.98
C MET A 332 0.11 11.12 -14.62
N HIS A 333 -0.36 12.14 -13.93
CA HIS A 333 -1.35 13.08 -14.47
C HIS A 333 -0.82 13.77 -15.74
N ALA A 334 0.41 14.27 -15.69
CA ALA A 334 1.03 14.91 -16.85
C ALA A 334 1.21 13.92 -18.01
N ALA A 335 1.68 12.71 -17.74
CA ALA A 335 1.91 11.69 -18.77
C ALA A 335 0.60 11.21 -19.45
N VAL A 336 -0.46 11.08 -18.66
CA VAL A 336 -1.74 10.54 -19.14
C VAL A 336 -2.60 11.62 -19.81
N PHE A 337 -2.67 12.80 -19.19
CA PHE A 337 -3.58 13.86 -19.66
C PHE A 337 -2.91 14.97 -20.46
N GLY A 338 -1.56 15.00 -20.49
CA GLY A 338 -0.81 16.08 -21.17
C GLY A 338 -0.87 17.43 -20.43
N GLU A 339 -1.34 17.42 -19.18
CA GLU A 339 -1.55 18.63 -18.37
C GLU A 339 -0.80 18.49 -17.04
N THR A 340 -0.17 19.55 -16.57
CA THR A 340 0.43 19.60 -15.25
C THR A 340 -0.63 19.90 -14.19
N CYS A 341 -0.54 19.28 -13.03
CA CYS A 341 -1.31 19.65 -11.86
C CYS A 341 -0.39 20.18 -10.75
N ALA A 342 -0.99 20.85 -9.77
CA ALA A 342 -0.24 21.42 -8.66
C ALA A 342 0.51 20.33 -7.89
N SER A 343 1.77 20.58 -7.56
CA SER A 343 2.56 19.75 -6.64
C SER A 343 2.18 20.04 -5.18
N LEU A 344 2.63 19.18 -4.26
CA LEU A 344 2.47 19.45 -2.82
C LEU A 344 3.09 20.81 -2.40
N ALA A 345 4.15 21.25 -3.09
CA ALA A 345 4.77 22.54 -2.82
C ALA A 345 3.87 23.70 -3.24
N ASP A 346 3.14 23.55 -4.35
CA ASP A 346 2.34 24.63 -4.94
C ASP A 346 1.02 24.85 -4.19
N ILE A 347 0.45 23.81 -3.57
CA ILE A 347 -0.86 23.91 -2.89
C ILE A 347 -0.75 24.44 -1.45
N GLY A 348 0.40 24.98 -1.07
CA GLY A 348 0.56 25.69 0.21
C GLY A 348 0.34 24.84 1.48
N LEU A 349 0.38 23.52 1.35
CA LEU A 349 0.13 22.59 2.43
C LEU A 349 1.19 22.64 3.52
N GLU A 350 0.76 22.25 4.72
CA GLU A 350 1.63 22.08 5.88
C GLU A 350 2.88 21.25 5.54
N ALA A 351 3.99 21.57 6.16
CA ALA A 351 5.27 20.90 5.92
C ALA A 351 5.20 19.38 6.12
N ARG A 352 4.30 18.90 7.00
CA ARG A 352 4.11 17.47 7.28
C ARG A 352 3.72 16.63 6.06
N TYR A 353 3.14 17.23 5.04
CA TYR A 353 2.73 16.51 3.82
C TYR A 353 3.82 16.49 2.74
N ARG A 354 4.93 17.20 2.94
CA ARG A 354 6.02 17.29 1.97
C ARG A 354 7.07 16.22 2.24
N LEU A 355 7.81 15.86 1.21
CA LEU A 355 9.01 15.04 1.36
C LEU A 355 10.12 15.90 2.00
N THR A 356 10.23 15.80 3.31
CA THR A 356 11.23 16.55 4.11
C THR A 356 12.34 15.66 4.66
N ASP A 357 12.19 14.33 4.58
CA ASP A 357 13.20 13.39 5.05
C ASP A 357 14.43 13.41 4.13
N ARG A 358 15.53 13.97 4.65
CA ARG A 358 16.78 14.12 3.90
C ARG A 358 17.42 12.79 3.54
N ARG A 359 17.20 11.74 4.33
CA ARG A 359 17.70 10.38 4.03
C ARG A 359 17.13 9.87 2.71
N VAL A 360 15.89 10.24 2.38
CA VAL A 360 15.26 9.94 1.09
C VAL A 360 15.61 11.00 0.05
N ALA A 361 15.37 12.29 0.34
CA ALA A 361 15.52 13.35 -0.62
C ALA A 361 16.92 13.40 -1.26
N ASP A 362 17.98 13.25 -0.46
CA ASP A 362 19.36 13.28 -0.95
C ASP A 362 19.68 12.07 -1.85
N VAL A 363 19.07 10.90 -1.59
CA VAL A 363 19.20 9.71 -2.45
C VAL A 363 18.50 9.91 -3.77
N LEU A 364 17.26 10.43 -3.76
CA LEU A 364 16.51 10.71 -4.99
C LEU A 364 17.24 11.71 -5.90
N VAL A 365 17.83 12.76 -5.31
CA VAL A 365 18.64 13.73 -6.08
C VAL A 365 19.83 13.04 -6.74
N ARG A 366 20.58 12.23 -5.99
CA ARG A 366 21.73 11.49 -6.55
C ARG A 366 21.30 10.49 -7.62
N ALA A 367 20.22 9.76 -7.40
CA ALA A 367 19.72 8.79 -8.36
C ALA A 367 19.33 9.43 -9.70
N ARG A 368 18.80 10.65 -9.68
CA ARG A 368 18.45 11.40 -10.90
C ARG A 368 19.67 11.96 -11.65
N ALA A 369 20.73 12.30 -10.95
CA ALA A 369 21.86 13.02 -11.51
C ALA A 369 22.68 12.24 -12.58
N GLY A 370 22.60 10.92 -12.59
CA GLY A 370 23.42 10.05 -13.45
C GLY A 370 22.69 9.37 -14.60
N VAL A 371 21.39 9.58 -14.79
CA VAL A 371 20.59 8.77 -15.73
C VAL A 371 19.67 9.64 -16.58
N ALA A 372 19.73 9.46 -17.89
CA ALA A 372 18.74 10.03 -18.80
C ALA A 372 17.36 9.40 -18.52
N PRO A 373 16.27 10.20 -18.50
CA PRO A 373 14.93 9.72 -18.15
C PRO A 373 14.46 8.53 -18.99
N GLU A 374 14.79 8.51 -20.26
CA GLU A 374 14.45 7.44 -21.20
C GLU A 374 15.13 6.10 -20.92
N ARG A 375 16.16 6.07 -20.09
CA ARG A 375 16.85 4.83 -19.66
C ARG A 375 16.31 4.23 -18.37
N VAL A 376 15.37 4.87 -17.74
CA VAL A 376 14.75 4.36 -16.49
C VAL A 376 13.65 3.37 -16.83
N VAL A 377 14.00 2.29 -17.48
CA VAL A 377 12.98 1.43 -18.09
C VAL A 377 12.84 0.10 -17.38
N ARG A 378 13.91 -0.46 -16.88
CA ARG A 378 13.95 -1.86 -16.42
C ARG A 378 14.64 -1.99 -15.07
N GLY A 379 14.43 -3.11 -14.40
CA GLY A 379 15.03 -3.38 -13.10
C GLY A 379 16.55 -3.27 -13.09
N ASP A 380 17.22 -3.68 -14.17
CA ASP A 380 18.68 -3.61 -14.27
C ASP A 380 19.19 -2.17 -14.46
N ASP A 381 18.48 -1.38 -15.26
CA ASP A 381 18.78 0.05 -15.40
C ASP A 381 18.54 0.79 -14.08
N TYR A 382 17.55 0.37 -13.32
CA TYR A 382 17.26 0.90 -11.99
C TYR A 382 18.39 0.62 -10.99
N ARG A 383 19.00 -0.56 -11.06
CA ARG A 383 20.19 -0.91 -10.26
C ARG A 383 21.36 0.02 -10.54
N ALA A 384 21.66 0.27 -11.82
CA ALA A 384 22.76 1.10 -12.24
C ALA A 384 22.63 2.58 -11.81
N ARG A 385 21.43 3.00 -11.44
CA ARG A 385 21.14 4.39 -11.07
C ARG A 385 21.46 4.76 -9.64
N THR A 386 21.55 3.79 -8.78
CA THR A 386 21.66 4.05 -7.35
C THR A 386 23.00 3.55 -6.85
N ASP A 387 23.83 4.45 -6.39
CA ASP A 387 25.00 4.13 -5.54
C ASP A 387 24.54 3.74 -4.12
N THR A 388 23.28 3.39 -3.96
CA THR A 388 22.68 3.05 -2.67
C THR A 388 22.94 1.58 -2.40
N PRO A 389 23.87 1.24 -1.51
CA PRO A 389 24.36 -0.12 -1.36
C PRO A 389 23.28 -1.14 -1.02
N PHE A 390 22.25 -0.69 -0.28
CA PHE A 390 21.20 -1.57 0.19
C PHE A 390 20.22 -2.02 -0.91
N VAL A 391 20.09 -1.25 -1.98
CA VAL A 391 19.06 -1.51 -3.00
C VAL A 391 19.27 -2.84 -3.69
N PHE A 392 20.52 -3.31 -3.73
CA PHE A 392 20.90 -4.50 -4.47
C PHE A 392 22.12 -5.25 -3.89
N ALA A 393 22.47 -4.97 -2.65
CA ALA A 393 23.52 -5.72 -1.95
C ALA A 393 23.07 -7.15 -1.65
#